data_4ae602d4f9dac155951ce1c24c531cb2
#
_entry.id   4ae602d4f9dac155951ce1c24c531cb2
#
_cell.length_a   1.000
_cell.length_b   1.000
_cell.length_c   1.000
_cell.angle_alpha   90.00
_cell.angle_beta   90.00
_cell.angle_gamma   90.00
#
_symmetry.space_group_name_H-M   'P 1'
#
loop_
_entity.id
_entity.type
_entity.pdbx_description
1 polymer ?
#
loop_
_entity_poly.entity_id
_entity_poly.type
_entity_poly.pdbx_seq_one_letter_code
_entity_poly.pdbx_strand_id
1 'polypeptide(L)'
;VSTPTAAYRVFLVDDHAVFRSGVRAELGSEPDIEVVGEAGGVAEAIAGINATTPDVVLLDVHMPDGGGVAVLGGIAAGPVCLALSVSDAAEDVIAVIRAGARGYVTKTISGSELADGVRRVAGGDAVFGPRLAGFVLDSFTGRSAAPEPPLDPELDSLTPRELEVLRLLARGYTYREIAEDLVISVKTVETHASNVLRKTQQSNRNALTRWAHRRQID
;
A
#
# COMPACT_ATOMS: atom_id res chain seq x y z
N VAL A 1 32.79 22.74 14.08
CA VAL A 1 33.06 21.48 13.39
C VAL A 1 31.96 20.54 13.79
N SER A 2 30.90 20.43 12.97
CA SER A 2 29.81 19.48 13.22
C SER A 2 30.38 18.07 12.99
N THR A 3 30.27 17.23 13.99
CA THR A 3 30.50 15.79 13.84
C THR A 3 29.57 15.27 12.74
N PRO A 4 30.02 14.53 11.73
CA PRO A 4 29.13 13.95 10.76
C PRO A 4 28.17 13.01 11.52
N THR A 5 26.90 13.32 11.51
CA THR A 5 25.84 12.43 11.97
C THR A 5 25.93 11.19 11.07
N ALA A 6 26.01 9.99 11.67
CA ALA A 6 26.03 8.77 10.90
C ALA A 6 24.79 8.71 9.99
N ALA A 7 24.98 8.36 8.73
CA ALA A 7 23.88 8.27 7.78
C ALA A 7 22.91 7.16 8.19
N TYR A 8 21.61 7.39 8.04
CA TYR A 8 20.58 6.36 8.21
C TYR A 8 20.73 5.30 7.13
N ARG A 9 20.95 4.06 7.53
CA ARG A 9 21.12 2.92 6.64
C ARG A 9 19.75 2.34 6.27
N VAL A 10 19.37 2.45 5.00
CA VAL A 10 18.03 2.08 4.51
C VAL A 10 18.12 0.86 3.59
N PHE A 11 17.24 -0.12 3.77
CA PHE A 11 17.07 -1.26 2.88
C PHE A 11 15.73 -1.15 2.16
N LEU A 12 15.72 -1.34 0.83
CA LEU A 12 14.51 -1.22 -0.01
C LEU A 12 13.94 -2.59 -0.34
N VAL A 13 12.66 -2.80 -0.11
CA VAL A 13 11.96 -4.05 -0.44
C VAL A 13 10.70 -3.73 -1.25
N ASP A 14 10.70 -4.11 -2.53
CA ASP A 14 9.56 -3.89 -3.43
C ASP A 14 9.74 -4.79 -4.67
N ASP A 15 8.70 -5.41 -5.19
CA ASP A 15 8.79 -6.27 -6.37
C ASP A 15 8.85 -5.47 -7.70
N HIS A 16 8.52 -4.16 -7.66
CA HIS A 16 8.56 -3.27 -8.81
C HIS A 16 9.94 -2.60 -8.96
N ALA A 17 10.79 -3.13 -9.84
CA ALA A 17 12.14 -2.62 -10.05
C ALA A 17 12.22 -1.12 -10.40
N VAL A 18 11.25 -0.60 -11.17
CA VAL A 18 11.20 0.82 -11.54
C VAL A 18 10.96 1.69 -10.31
N PHE A 19 10.05 1.28 -9.42
CA PHE A 19 9.79 2.00 -8.18
C PHE A 19 11.01 1.99 -7.27
N ARG A 20 11.66 0.83 -7.07
CA ARG A 20 12.91 0.75 -6.29
C ARG A 20 13.98 1.69 -6.83
N SER A 21 14.19 1.72 -8.16
CA SER A 21 15.18 2.61 -8.78
C SER A 21 14.85 4.09 -8.53
N GLY A 22 13.57 4.47 -8.59
CA GLY A 22 13.11 5.82 -8.28
C GLY A 22 13.38 6.19 -6.83
N VAL A 23 12.96 5.36 -5.88
CA VAL A 23 13.20 5.58 -4.44
C VAL A 23 14.70 5.66 -4.12
N ARG A 24 15.52 4.78 -4.72
CA ARG A 24 16.98 4.84 -4.56
C ARG A 24 17.57 6.17 -5.05
N ALA A 25 17.10 6.69 -6.19
CA ALA A 25 17.57 7.96 -6.73
C ALA A 25 17.17 9.14 -5.82
N GLU A 26 15.93 9.18 -5.36
CA GLU A 26 15.42 10.22 -4.45
C GLU A 26 16.18 10.23 -3.13
N LEU A 27 16.28 9.08 -2.44
CA LEU A 27 17.00 8.98 -1.17
C LEU A 27 18.51 9.18 -1.33
N GLY A 28 19.09 8.83 -2.48
CA GLY A 28 20.51 9.06 -2.78
C GLY A 28 20.89 10.53 -2.91
N SER A 29 19.92 11.45 -3.03
CA SER A 29 20.14 12.89 -2.99
C SER A 29 20.26 13.45 -1.55
N GLU A 30 19.87 12.66 -0.55
CA GLU A 30 19.87 13.04 0.85
C GLU A 30 21.24 12.68 1.50
N PRO A 31 21.99 13.68 2.03
CA PRO A 31 23.36 13.42 2.51
C PRO A 31 23.44 12.59 3.79
N ASP A 32 22.33 12.44 4.49
CA ASP A 32 22.20 11.70 5.76
C ASP A 32 21.46 10.38 5.62
N ILE A 33 21.22 9.90 4.36
CA ILE A 33 20.58 8.62 4.08
C ILE A 33 21.46 7.79 3.14
N GLU A 34 21.70 6.53 3.49
CA GLU A 34 22.44 5.56 2.68
C GLU A 34 21.57 4.34 2.37
N VAL A 35 21.33 4.06 1.09
CA VAL A 35 20.67 2.82 0.67
C VAL A 35 21.68 1.69 0.64
N VAL A 36 21.64 0.81 1.66
CA VAL A 36 22.61 -0.27 1.87
C VAL A 36 22.26 -1.57 1.16
N GLY A 37 21.06 -1.68 0.59
CA GLY A 37 20.64 -2.85 -0.18
C GLY A 37 19.21 -2.74 -0.67
N GLU A 38 18.85 -3.67 -1.55
CA GLU A 38 17.49 -3.79 -2.09
C GLU A 38 17.14 -5.25 -2.40
N ALA A 39 15.84 -5.57 -2.39
CA ALA A 39 15.33 -6.88 -2.72
C ALA A 39 13.99 -6.77 -3.46
N GLY A 40 13.72 -7.72 -4.37
CA GLY A 40 12.47 -7.82 -5.11
C GLY A 40 11.55 -8.95 -4.64
N GLY A 41 11.93 -9.70 -3.60
CA GLY A 41 11.15 -10.82 -3.09
C GLY A 41 11.40 -11.08 -1.61
N VAL A 42 10.47 -11.81 -0.98
CA VAL A 42 10.47 -12.04 0.47
C VAL A 42 11.75 -12.72 0.98
N ALA A 43 12.17 -13.83 0.33
CA ALA A 43 13.35 -14.57 0.78
C ALA A 43 14.65 -13.76 0.64
N GLU A 44 14.80 -13.03 -0.46
CA GLU A 44 15.92 -12.13 -0.71
C GLU A 44 15.95 -10.98 0.30
N ALA A 45 14.80 -10.40 0.59
CA ALA A 45 14.65 -9.33 1.57
C ALA A 45 15.08 -9.77 2.97
N ILE A 46 14.58 -10.91 3.45
CA ILE A 46 14.94 -11.45 4.77
C ILE A 46 16.47 -11.70 4.85
N ALA A 47 17.05 -12.33 3.84
CA ALA A 47 18.49 -12.60 3.81
C ALA A 47 19.31 -11.30 3.78
N GLY A 48 18.94 -10.34 2.93
CA GLY A 48 19.65 -9.07 2.77
C GLY A 48 19.55 -8.18 4.00
N ILE A 49 18.37 -8.05 4.60
CA ILE A 49 18.15 -7.26 5.82
C ILE A 49 18.97 -7.83 6.99
N ASN A 50 18.91 -9.15 7.21
CA ASN A 50 19.67 -9.80 8.27
C ASN A 50 21.20 -9.68 8.08
N ALA A 51 21.68 -9.67 6.83
CA ALA A 51 23.10 -9.52 6.52
C ALA A 51 23.58 -8.07 6.66
N THR A 52 22.78 -7.08 6.26
CA THR A 52 23.17 -5.66 6.25
C THR A 52 22.85 -4.93 7.54
N THR A 53 21.91 -5.44 8.33
CA THR A 53 21.43 -4.80 9.58
C THR A 53 21.16 -3.31 9.40
N PRO A 54 20.19 -2.92 8.55
CA PRO A 54 19.87 -1.52 8.31
C PRO A 54 19.16 -0.89 9.53
N ASP A 55 19.13 0.44 9.60
CA ASP A 55 18.34 1.16 10.59
C ASP A 55 16.86 1.15 10.23
N VAL A 56 16.55 1.35 8.93
CA VAL A 56 15.19 1.42 8.41
C VAL A 56 15.03 0.48 7.22
N VAL A 57 13.89 -0.22 7.17
CA VAL A 57 13.43 -0.98 6.01
C VAL A 57 12.24 -0.27 5.40
N LEU A 58 12.32 0.13 4.13
CA LEU A 58 11.18 0.54 3.32
C LEU A 58 10.59 -0.71 2.68
N LEU A 59 9.36 -1.04 3.02
CA LEU A 59 8.78 -2.35 2.78
C LEU A 59 7.47 -2.26 2.02
N ASP A 60 7.44 -2.76 0.79
CA ASP A 60 6.17 -2.94 0.08
C ASP A 60 5.28 -3.95 0.80
N VAL A 61 4.03 -3.56 0.97
CA VAL A 61 3.00 -4.42 1.59
C VAL A 61 2.58 -5.54 0.66
N HIS A 62 2.43 -5.24 -0.63
CA HIS A 62 1.83 -6.13 -1.62
C HIS A 62 2.89 -6.76 -2.54
N MET A 63 3.57 -7.77 -2.04
CA MET A 63 4.48 -8.59 -2.84
C MET A 63 3.99 -10.04 -2.87
N PRO A 64 4.40 -10.85 -3.86
CA PRO A 64 4.20 -12.29 -3.84
C PRO A 64 4.76 -12.95 -2.55
N ASP A 65 4.35 -14.19 -2.28
CA ASP A 65 4.88 -15.04 -1.19
C ASP A 65 4.65 -14.48 0.23
N GLY A 66 3.51 -13.79 0.44
CA GLY A 66 3.09 -13.30 1.76
C GLY A 66 3.45 -11.83 2.05
N GLY A 67 4.08 -11.14 1.09
CA GLY A 67 4.29 -9.70 1.12
C GLY A 67 5.06 -9.18 2.33
N GLY A 68 4.78 -7.93 2.69
CA GLY A 68 5.44 -7.25 3.79
C GLY A 68 5.30 -7.95 5.14
N VAL A 69 4.16 -8.61 5.39
CA VAL A 69 3.93 -9.35 6.63
C VAL A 69 4.89 -10.53 6.78
N ALA A 70 5.16 -11.26 5.67
CA ALA A 70 6.10 -12.37 5.70
C ALA A 70 7.55 -11.90 5.93
N VAL A 71 7.95 -10.76 5.35
CA VAL A 71 9.26 -10.14 5.62
C VAL A 71 9.39 -9.77 7.09
N LEU A 72 8.39 -9.07 7.65
CA LEU A 72 8.39 -8.67 9.07
C LEU A 72 8.50 -9.87 10.02
N GLY A 73 7.85 -10.99 9.68
CA GLY A 73 7.94 -12.22 10.47
C GLY A 73 9.28 -12.96 10.35
N GLY A 74 10.08 -12.70 9.30
CA GLY A 74 11.32 -13.40 9.01
C GLY A 74 12.61 -12.66 9.36
N ILE A 75 12.55 -11.34 9.64
CA ILE A 75 13.71 -10.54 9.98
C ILE A 75 14.00 -10.56 11.49
N ALA A 76 15.30 -10.43 11.84
CA ALA A 76 15.71 -10.29 13.23
C ALA A 76 15.23 -8.94 13.82
N ALA A 77 15.07 -8.88 15.13
CA ALA A 77 14.78 -7.62 15.81
C ALA A 77 15.93 -6.62 15.64
N GLY A 78 15.58 -5.37 15.37
CA GLY A 78 16.55 -4.27 15.20
C GLY A 78 16.06 -3.22 14.22
N PRO A 79 15.93 -3.53 12.92
CA PRO A 79 15.46 -2.56 11.94
C PRO A 79 14.05 -2.05 12.21
N VAL A 80 13.82 -0.76 11.96
CA VAL A 80 12.49 -0.18 12.00
C VAL A 80 11.87 -0.25 10.60
N CYS A 81 10.65 -0.75 10.47
CA CYS A 81 9.99 -0.91 9.18
C CYS A 81 8.97 0.19 8.93
N LEU A 82 9.11 0.88 7.79
CA LEU A 82 8.13 1.80 7.22
C LEU A 82 7.48 1.13 6.00
N ALA A 83 6.21 0.80 6.13
CA ALA A 83 5.45 0.14 5.07
C ALA A 83 5.09 1.13 3.95
N LEU A 84 5.23 0.68 2.69
CA LEU A 84 4.84 1.39 1.48
C LEU A 84 3.71 0.61 0.79
N SER A 85 2.68 1.28 0.30
CA SER A 85 1.59 0.62 -0.41
C SER A 85 0.94 1.53 -1.45
N VAL A 86 0.34 0.96 -2.46
CA VAL A 86 -0.54 1.66 -3.40
C VAL A 86 -1.96 1.83 -2.82
N SER A 87 -2.30 1.07 -1.78
CA SER A 87 -3.61 1.04 -1.11
C SER A 87 -3.53 1.73 0.26
N ASP A 88 -4.63 2.36 0.67
CA ASP A 88 -4.86 2.88 2.01
C ASP A 88 -5.94 2.07 2.76
N ALA A 89 -6.18 0.83 2.34
CA ALA A 89 -7.15 -0.06 2.98
C ALA A 89 -6.77 -0.34 4.44
N ALA A 90 -7.75 -0.19 5.33
CA ALA A 90 -7.54 -0.34 6.77
C ALA A 90 -6.97 -1.71 7.17
N GLU A 91 -7.37 -2.75 6.46
CA GLU A 91 -6.92 -4.14 6.67
C GLU A 91 -5.42 -4.30 6.44
N ASP A 92 -4.90 -3.75 5.33
CA ASP A 92 -3.48 -3.78 5.01
C ASP A 92 -2.66 -3.03 6.06
N VAL A 93 -3.13 -1.85 6.47
CA VAL A 93 -2.50 -1.04 7.52
C VAL A 93 -2.44 -1.81 8.83
N ILE A 94 -3.57 -2.36 9.27
CA ILE A 94 -3.66 -3.10 10.53
C ILE A 94 -2.79 -4.35 10.50
N ALA A 95 -2.77 -5.08 9.38
CA ALA A 95 -1.97 -6.30 9.25
C ALA A 95 -0.47 -6.03 9.42
N VAL A 96 0.09 -5.04 8.72
CA VAL A 96 1.54 -4.74 8.82
C VAL A 96 1.93 -4.09 10.13
N ILE A 97 1.05 -3.26 10.74
CA ILE A 97 1.31 -2.67 12.06
C ILE A 97 1.33 -3.76 13.14
N ARG A 98 0.38 -4.71 13.10
CA ARG A 98 0.38 -5.87 14.00
C ARG A 98 1.60 -6.77 13.81
N ALA A 99 2.11 -6.87 12.58
CA ALA A 99 3.34 -7.58 12.28
C ALA A 99 4.62 -6.85 12.71
N GLY A 100 4.54 -5.58 13.15
CA GLY A 100 5.63 -4.82 13.73
C GLY A 100 6.11 -3.61 12.91
N ALA A 101 5.43 -3.23 11.83
CA ALA A 101 5.76 -2.00 11.12
C ALA A 101 5.49 -0.78 12.02
N ARG A 102 6.36 0.23 11.94
CA ARG A 102 6.29 1.44 12.75
C ARG A 102 5.59 2.60 12.05
N GLY A 103 5.34 2.44 10.77
CA GLY A 103 4.61 3.42 9.97
C GLY A 103 4.09 2.83 8.69
N TYR A 104 3.22 3.61 8.05
CA TYR A 104 2.59 3.26 6.78
C TYR A 104 2.38 4.51 5.95
N VAL A 105 2.86 4.50 4.72
CA VAL A 105 2.67 5.59 3.76
C VAL A 105 2.28 5.03 2.39
N THR A 106 1.55 5.82 1.61
CA THR A 106 1.19 5.44 0.25
C THR A 106 2.35 5.73 -0.71
N LYS A 107 2.50 4.93 -1.77
CA LYS A 107 3.53 5.10 -2.82
C LYS A 107 3.36 6.39 -3.65
N THR A 108 2.34 7.19 -3.36
CA THR A 108 2.14 8.53 -3.90
C THR A 108 2.91 9.63 -3.14
N ILE A 109 3.59 9.26 -2.05
CA ILE A 109 4.45 10.16 -1.27
C ILE A 109 5.57 10.74 -2.13
N SER A 110 5.94 12.00 -1.92
CA SER A 110 7.10 12.60 -2.57
C SER A 110 8.41 12.08 -1.98
N GLY A 111 9.53 12.17 -2.74
CA GLY A 111 10.85 11.75 -2.26
C GLY A 111 11.28 12.46 -0.97
N SER A 112 11.04 13.78 -0.87
CA SER A 112 11.34 14.56 0.33
C SER A 112 10.52 14.14 1.55
N GLU A 113 9.21 13.89 1.39
CA GLU A 113 8.36 13.39 2.47
C GLU A 113 8.76 11.98 2.89
N LEU A 114 9.20 11.14 1.95
CA LEU A 114 9.69 9.79 2.24
C LEU A 114 11.00 9.85 3.05
N ALA A 115 11.94 10.73 2.67
CA ALA A 115 13.17 10.96 3.44
C ALA A 115 12.89 11.44 4.87
N ASP A 116 11.94 12.36 5.03
CA ASP A 116 11.48 12.78 6.36
C ASP A 116 10.82 11.64 7.13
N GLY A 117 10.06 10.79 6.45
CA GLY A 117 9.50 9.56 7.02
C GLY A 117 10.57 8.61 7.55
N VAL A 118 11.65 8.40 6.78
CA VAL A 118 12.81 7.59 7.20
C VAL A 118 13.44 8.15 8.47
N ARG A 119 13.73 9.45 8.54
CA ARG A 119 14.32 10.11 9.72
C ARG A 119 13.44 9.95 10.95
N ARG A 120 12.13 10.15 10.80
CA ARG A 120 11.17 10.06 11.90
C ARG A 120 11.04 8.65 12.44
N VAL A 121 10.90 7.63 11.57
CA VAL A 121 10.80 6.24 12.05
C VAL A 121 12.12 5.78 12.68
N ALA A 122 13.27 6.18 12.15
CA ALA A 122 14.58 5.91 12.74
C ALA A 122 14.74 6.57 14.12
N GLY A 123 14.15 7.76 14.32
CA GLY A 123 14.08 8.44 15.62
C GLY A 123 13.08 7.82 16.61
N GLY A 124 12.33 6.79 16.19
CA GLY A 124 11.35 6.10 17.05
C GLY A 124 9.92 6.63 16.93
N ASP A 125 9.66 7.62 16.07
CA ASP A 125 8.32 8.12 15.83
C ASP A 125 7.50 7.11 14.99
N ALA A 126 6.17 7.17 15.16
CA ALA A 126 5.25 6.51 14.24
C ALA A 126 4.92 7.44 13.07
N VAL A 127 4.94 6.92 11.84
CA VAL A 127 4.67 7.68 10.62
C VAL A 127 3.44 7.14 9.91
N PHE A 128 2.39 7.97 9.87
CA PHE A 128 1.14 7.66 9.18
C PHE A 128 0.64 8.88 8.43
N GLY A 129 0.03 8.66 7.28
CA GLY A 129 -0.79 9.70 6.64
C GLY A 129 -1.97 10.10 7.55
N PRO A 130 -2.50 11.32 7.42
CA PRO A 130 -3.58 11.82 8.32
C PRO A 130 -4.82 10.92 8.39
N ARG A 131 -5.19 10.27 7.29
CA ARG A 131 -6.33 9.34 7.22
C ARG A 131 -6.07 8.03 7.95
N LEU A 132 -4.82 7.56 7.90
CA LEU A 132 -4.42 6.27 8.47
C LEU A 132 -4.25 6.32 9.98
N ALA A 133 -3.88 7.48 10.52
CA ALA A 133 -3.79 7.69 11.97
C ALA A 133 -5.13 7.42 12.70
N GLY A 134 -6.26 7.76 12.07
CA GLY A 134 -7.60 7.44 12.57
C GLY A 134 -7.83 5.94 12.71
N PHE A 135 -7.57 5.16 11.67
CA PHE A 135 -7.74 3.70 11.66
C PHE A 135 -6.88 3.01 12.72
N VAL A 136 -5.64 3.46 12.88
CA VAL A 136 -4.73 2.93 13.90
C VAL A 136 -5.29 3.20 15.29
N LEU A 137 -5.71 4.42 15.59
CA LEU A 137 -6.28 4.79 16.89
C LEU A 137 -7.58 4.01 17.19
N ASP A 138 -8.47 3.87 16.22
CA ASP A 138 -9.72 3.14 16.39
C ASP A 138 -9.48 1.66 16.65
N SER A 139 -8.48 1.05 16.01
CA SER A 139 -8.11 -0.34 16.23
C SER A 139 -7.53 -0.62 17.64
N PHE A 140 -6.89 0.37 18.27
CA PHE A 140 -6.35 0.26 19.64
C PHE A 140 -7.35 0.63 20.75
N THR A 141 -8.33 1.50 20.45
CA THR A 141 -9.29 1.94 21.46
C THR A 141 -10.47 0.99 21.64
N GLY A 142 -10.49 -0.14 20.92
CA GLY A 142 -11.64 -1.07 20.94
C GLY A 142 -12.92 -0.43 20.39
N ARG A 143 -12.83 0.80 19.85
CA ARG A 143 -13.84 1.35 18.97
C ARG A 143 -13.68 0.62 17.65
N SER A 144 -14.29 -0.56 17.60
CA SER A 144 -14.54 -1.23 16.34
C SER A 144 -15.03 -0.16 15.38
N ALA A 145 -14.35 0.06 14.27
CA ALA A 145 -14.99 0.67 13.12
C ALA A 145 -16.39 0.09 13.04
N ALA A 146 -17.38 0.93 12.68
CA ALA A 146 -18.77 0.50 12.54
C ALA A 146 -18.82 -0.94 11.99
N PRO A 147 -19.73 -1.80 12.44
CA PRO A 147 -19.73 -3.22 12.11
C PRO A 147 -19.41 -3.36 10.64
N GLU A 148 -18.32 -4.09 10.34
CA GLU A 148 -17.97 -4.39 8.96
C GLU A 148 -19.23 -4.85 8.26
N PRO A 149 -19.59 -4.26 7.12
CA PRO A 149 -20.68 -4.82 6.34
C PRO A 149 -20.30 -6.30 6.15
N PRO A 150 -21.25 -7.23 6.26
CA PRO A 150 -20.97 -8.66 6.19
C PRO A 150 -20.08 -8.90 4.97
N LEU A 151 -18.94 -9.59 5.18
CA LEU A 151 -17.96 -9.97 4.15
C LEU A 151 -18.73 -10.34 2.88
N ASP A 152 -18.62 -9.51 1.85
CA ASP A 152 -19.20 -9.81 0.56
C ASP A 152 -18.08 -10.36 -0.33
N PRO A 153 -17.93 -11.69 -0.43
CA PRO A 153 -16.84 -12.33 -1.15
C PRO A 153 -16.74 -11.88 -2.62
N GLU A 154 -17.85 -11.36 -3.17
CA GLU A 154 -17.91 -10.86 -4.52
C GLU A 154 -17.26 -9.47 -4.62
N LEU A 155 -17.44 -8.60 -3.60
CA LEU A 155 -16.79 -7.29 -3.49
C LEU A 155 -15.30 -7.43 -3.16
N ASP A 156 -14.96 -8.29 -2.22
CA ASP A 156 -13.59 -8.53 -1.76
C ASP A 156 -12.69 -9.11 -2.86
N SER A 157 -13.29 -9.71 -3.88
CA SER A 157 -12.59 -10.20 -5.06
C SER A 157 -12.19 -9.10 -6.07
N LEU A 158 -12.75 -7.88 -5.94
CA LEU A 158 -12.50 -6.77 -6.86
C LEU A 158 -11.20 -6.05 -6.51
N THR A 159 -10.41 -5.74 -7.54
CA THR A 159 -9.27 -4.84 -7.37
C THR A 159 -9.76 -3.41 -7.12
N PRO A 160 -8.94 -2.52 -6.52
CA PRO A 160 -9.29 -1.11 -6.32
C PRO A 160 -9.79 -0.43 -7.60
N ARG A 161 -9.16 -0.73 -8.74
CA ARG A 161 -9.53 -0.17 -10.04
C ARG A 161 -10.86 -0.70 -10.57
N GLU A 162 -11.15 -1.97 -10.33
CA GLU A 162 -12.44 -2.57 -10.67
C GLU A 162 -13.56 -1.99 -9.80
N LEU A 163 -13.28 -1.71 -8.52
CA LEU A 163 -14.22 -1.07 -7.60
C LEU A 163 -14.53 0.38 -8.01
N GLU A 164 -13.53 1.17 -8.43
CA GLU A 164 -13.74 2.52 -8.98
C GLU A 164 -14.64 2.49 -10.21
N VAL A 165 -14.35 1.60 -11.16
CA VAL A 165 -15.18 1.42 -12.36
C VAL A 165 -16.61 0.99 -11.98
N LEU A 166 -16.76 0.09 -11.00
CA LEU A 166 -18.07 -0.34 -10.50
C LEU A 166 -18.88 0.82 -9.93
N ARG A 167 -18.28 1.68 -9.09
CA ARG A 167 -18.93 2.86 -8.51
C ARG A 167 -19.46 3.81 -9.59
N LEU A 168 -18.64 4.13 -10.58
CA LEU A 168 -19.04 5.00 -11.68
C LEU A 168 -20.14 4.36 -12.55
N LEU A 169 -20.08 3.04 -12.77
CA LEU A 169 -21.14 2.30 -13.44
C LEU A 169 -22.46 2.32 -12.65
N ALA A 170 -22.39 2.20 -11.32
CA ALA A 170 -23.55 2.27 -10.45
C ALA A 170 -24.23 3.65 -10.51
N ARG A 171 -23.46 4.72 -10.59
CA ARG A 171 -23.92 6.10 -10.78
C ARG A 171 -24.46 6.38 -12.19
N GLY A 172 -24.36 5.44 -13.11
CA GLY A 172 -24.94 5.55 -14.45
C GLY A 172 -23.97 6.08 -15.54
N TYR A 173 -22.70 6.34 -15.22
CA TYR A 173 -21.70 6.84 -16.17
C TYR A 173 -21.48 5.86 -17.32
N THR A 174 -21.36 6.39 -18.54
CA THR A 174 -20.99 5.61 -19.72
C THR A 174 -19.50 5.22 -19.68
N TYR A 175 -19.10 4.22 -20.43
CA TYR A 175 -17.68 3.82 -20.52
C TYR A 175 -16.78 4.96 -21.01
N ARG A 176 -17.30 5.88 -21.81
CA ARG A 176 -16.55 7.03 -22.30
C ARG A 176 -16.33 8.06 -21.20
N GLU A 177 -17.35 8.38 -20.43
CA GLU A 177 -17.25 9.28 -19.28
C GLU A 177 -16.33 8.71 -18.20
N ILE A 178 -16.41 7.40 -17.94
CA ILE A 178 -15.50 6.71 -17.01
C ILE A 178 -14.05 6.77 -17.50
N ALA A 179 -13.84 6.60 -18.81
CA ALA A 179 -12.51 6.68 -19.40
C ALA A 179 -11.90 8.09 -19.26
N GLU A 180 -12.72 9.12 -19.44
CA GLU A 180 -12.34 10.53 -19.25
C GLU A 180 -12.04 10.84 -17.77
N ASP A 181 -12.93 10.42 -16.87
CA ASP A 181 -12.78 10.64 -15.41
C ASP A 181 -11.55 9.95 -14.82
N LEU A 182 -11.32 8.70 -15.24
CA LEU A 182 -10.21 7.89 -14.74
C LEU A 182 -8.90 8.05 -15.54
N VAL A 183 -8.88 8.88 -16.59
CA VAL A 183 -7.72 9.14 -17.49
C VAL A 183 -7.16 7.85 -18.09
N ILE A 184 -8.03 6.98 -18.58
CA ILE A 184 -7.67 5.70 -19.24
C ILE A 184 -8.41 5.53 -20.58
N SER A 185 -8.05 4.51 -21.35
CA SER A 185 -8.75 4.21 -22.59
C SER A 185 -10.13 3.58 -22.34
N VAL A 186 -11.10 3.83 -23.24
CA VAL A 186 -12.41 3.15 -23.20
C VAL A 186 -12.23 1.63 -23.20
N LYS A 187 -11.25 1.12 -23.94
CA LYS A 187 -10.93 -0.31 -23.99
C LYS A 187 -10.48 -0.86 -22.62
N THR A 188 -9.75 -0.06 -21.85
CA THR A 188 -9.35 -0.42 -20.49
C THR A 188 -10.57 -0.47 -19.56
N VAL A 189 -11.51 0.50 -19.68
CA VAL A 189 -12.77 0.49 -18.92
C VAL A 189 -13.60 -0.77 -19.26
N GLU A 190 -13.72 -1.13 -20.54
CA GLU A 190 -14.41 -2.36 -20.95
C GLU A 190 -13.81 -3.62 -20.33
N THR A 191 -12.49 -3.67 -20.24
CA THR A 191 -11.77 -4.79 -19.62
C THR A 191 -12.08 -4.88 -18.12
N HIS A 192 -11.99 -3.75 -17.40
CA HIS A 192 -12.36 -3.71 -15.98
C HIS A 192 -13.83 -4.07 -15.76
N ALA A 193 -14.75 -3.50 -16.54
CA ALA A 193 -16.17 -3.81 -16.45
C ALA A 193 -16.47 -5.30 -16.69
N SER A 194 -15.79 -5.92 -17.66
CA SER A 194 -15.92 -7.37 -17.93
C SER A 194 -15.41 -8.21 -16.76
N ASN A 195 -14.29 -7.83 -16.16
CA ASN A 195 -13.76 -8.49 -14.97
C ASN A 195 -14.72 -8.36 -13.78
N VAL A 196 -15.28 -7.17 -13.55
CA VAL A 196 -16.28 -6.94 -12.50
C VAL A 196 -17.50 -7.82 -12.71
N LEU A 197 -18.08 -7.85 -13.92
CA LEU A 197 -19.22 -8.72 -14.23
C LEU A 197 -18.93 -10.19 -13.94
N ARG A 198 -17.75 -10.67 -14.30
CA ARG A 198 -17.33 -12.06 -14.07
C ARG A 198 -17.16 -12.36 -12.58
N LYS A 199 -16.50 -11.46 -11.82
CA LYS A 199 -16.22 -11.64 -10.39
C LYS A 199 -17.49 -11.54 -9.53
N THR A 200 -18.41 -10.63 -9.89
CA THR A 200 -19.71 -10.46 -9.23
C THR A 200 -20.81 -11.37 -9.77
N GLN A 201 -20.47 -12.24 -10.73
CA GLN A 201 -21.41 -13.18 -11.39
C GLN A 201 -22.64 -12.49 -12.00
N GLN A 202 -22.50 -11.22 -12.42
CA GLN A 202 -23.59 -10.49 -13.05
C GLN A 202 -23.57 -10.66 -14.58
N SER A 203 -24.74 -10.87 -15.19
CA SER A 203 -24.86 -11.18 -16.61
C SER A 203 -24.71 -9.97 -17.53
N ASN A 204 -24.97 -8.76 -17.03
CA ASN A 204 -24.89 -7.53 -17.80
C ASN A 204 -24.83 -6.29 -16.91
N ARG A 205 -24.55 -5.13 -17.52
CA ARG A 205 -24.44 -3.83 -16.86
C ARG A 205 -25.66 -3.48 -15.99
N ASN A 206 -26.87 -3.69 -16.49
CA ASN A 206 -28.08 -3.35 -15.75
C ASN A 206 -28.26 -4.24 -14.50
N ALA A 207 -27.89 -5.52 -14.58
CA ALA A 207 -27.87 -6.40 -13.45
C ALA A 207 -26.81 -5.96 -12.44
N LEU A 208 -25.62 -5.57 -12.91
CA LEU A 208 -24.53 -5.05 -12.09
C LEU A 208 -24.92 -3.77 -11.36
N THR A 209 -25.54 -2.81 -12.04
CA THR A 209 -26.02 -1.56 -11.41
C THR A 209 -27.03 -1.86 -10.30
N ARG A 210 -28.03 -2.70 -10.54
CA ARG A 210 -28.98 -3.11 -9.47
C ARG A 210 -28.32 -3.87 -8.34
N TRP A 211 -27.31 -4.68 -8.62
CA TRP A 211 -26.53 -5.41 -7.64
C TRP A 211 -25.74 -4.43 -6.75
N ALA A 212 -25.09 -3.42 -7.34
CA ALA A 212 -24.34 -2.38 -6.64
C ALA A 212 -25.26 -1.53 -5.74
N HIS A 213 -26.41 -1.06 -6.24
CA HIS A 213 -27.37 -0.30 -5.44
C HIS A 213 -27.91 -1.07 -4.24
N ARG A 214 -28.16 -2.38 -4.35
CA ARG A 214 -28.59 -3.19 -3.19
C ARG A 214 -27.53 -3.28 -2.10
N ARG A 215 -26.27 -3.04 -2.45
CA ARG A 215 -25.09 -3.07 -1.55
C ARG A 215 -24.61 -1.67 -1.15
N GLN A 216 -25.35 -0.63 -1.53
CA GLN A 216 -25.01 0.77 -1.24
C GLN A 216 -23.61 1.18 -1.72
N ILE A 217 -23.21 0.66 -2.89
CA ILE A 217 -21.95 1.00 -3.56
C ILE A 217 -22.23 2.20 -4.46
N ASP A 218 -21.88 3.40 -3.99
CA ASP A 218 -22.08 4.68 -4.67
C ASP A 218 -20.75 5.32 -5.08
#